data_f90aaa9d4d928bbdc0fd5920f8bb9a8f
#
_entry.id   f90aaa9d4d928bbdc0fd5920f8bb9a8f
#
_cell.length_a   1.000
_cell.length_b   1.000
_cell.length_c   1.000
_cell.angle_alpha   90.00
_cell.angle_beta   90.00
_cell.angle_gamma   90.00
#
_symmetry.space_group_name_H-M   'P 1'
#
loop_
_entity.id
_entity.type
_entity.pdbx_description
1 polymer ?
#
loop_
_entity_poly.entity_id
_entity_poly.type
_entity_poly.pdbx_seq_one_letter_code
_entity_poly.pdbx_strand_id
1 'polypeptide(L)'
;MTRRPAILVVDDEKRSVEVIARALEEEFDVFTALDAEQARRILEQEWIQVIFCDQRMPQTSGVALLSEVRERWPDILRIIVTGYTEPVDMIGAINEAGIYQFITKPWHPDQLLLAARNAAHLFQLQRDHERLNLEMKLSLPAAEARLATQRARVAQNFHFD
;
A
#
# COMPACT_ATOMS: atom_id res chain seq x y z
N MET A 1 -21.80 -2.46 8.07
CA MET A 1 -21.39 -2.05 6.73
C MET A 1 -19.88 -2.02 6.62
N THR A 2 -19.35 -2.90 5.81
CA THR A 2 -17.93 -2.83 5.47
C THR A 2 -17.72 -1.65 4.51
N ARG A 3 -16.85 -0.73 4.91
CA ARG A 3 -16.43 0.35 4.02
C ARG A 3 -15.67 -0.23 2.84
N ARG A 4 -15.99 0.26 1.65
CA ARG A 4 -15.23 -0.10 0.46
C ARG A 4 -13.81 0.45 0.58
N PRO A 5 -12.81 -0.28 0.10
CA PRO A 5 -11.45 0.25 0.10
C PRO A 5 -11.36 1.53 -0.74
N ALA A 6 -10.61 2.50 -0.25
CA ALA A 6 -10.44 3.79 -0.91
C ALA A 6 -9.16 3.81 -1.73
N ILE A 7 -9.29 4.25 -2.97
CA ILE A 7 -8.18 4.35 -3.92
C ILE A 7 -8.04 5.79 -4.39
N LEU A 8 -6.80 6.27 -4.44
CA LEU A 8 -6.48 7.57 -5.01
C LEU A 8 -5.84 7.36 -6.39
N VAL A 9 -6.36 8.03 -7.40
CA VAL A 9 -5.83 8.02 -8.77
C VAL A 9 -5.26 9.40 -9.08
N VAL A 10 -3.97 9.45 -9.43
CA VAL A 10 -3.26 10.70 -9.73
C VAL A 10 -2.72 10.67 -11.15
N ASP A 11 -3.17 11.60 -11.96
CA ASP A 11 -2.73 11.77 -13.35
C ASP A 11 -3.06 13.20 -13.75
N ASP A 12 -2.15 13.88 -14.45
CA ASP A 12 -2.38 15.25 -14.90
C ASP A 12 -3.39 15.36 -16.04
N GLU A 13 -3.68 14.27 -16.72
CA GLU A 13 -4.71 14.22 -17.76
C GLU A 13 -6.05 13.83 -17.15
N LYS A 14 -6.99 14.76 -17.14
CA LYS A 14 -8.33 14.55 -16.59
C LYS A 14 -9.02 13.35 -17.21
N ARG A 15 -8.85 13.14 -18.52
CA ARG A 15 -9.46 12.02 -19.23
C ARG A 15 -8.94 10.67 -18.73
N SER A 16 -7.62 10.58 -18.51
CA SER A 16 -7.01 9.34 -17.96
C SER A 16 -7.54 9.04 -16.58
N VAL A 17 -7.63 10.04 -15.72
CA VAL A 17 -8.18 9.91 -14.37
C VAL A 17 -9.61 9.37 -14.41
N GLU A 18 -10.44 9.93 -15.28
CA GLU A 18 -11.84 9.52 -15.41
C GLU A 18 -11.97 8.07 -15.88
N VAL A 19 -11.15 7.66 -16.84
CA VAL A 19 -11.19 6.30 -17.37
C VAL A 19 -10.76 5.29 -16.31
N ILE A 20 -9.70 5.58 -15.58
CA ILE A 20 -9.23 4.71 -14.49
C ILE A 20 -10.29 4.65 -13.38
N ALA A 21 -10.85 5.79 -13.01
CA ALA A 21 -11.89 5.83 -11.97
C ALA A 21 -13.11 4.99 -12.34
N ARG A 22 -13.54 5.04 -13.59
CA ARG A 22 -14.66 4.22 -14.05
C ARG A 22 -14.36 2.72 -13.96
N ALA A 23 -13.14 2.33 -14.24
CA ALA A 23 -12.74 0.93 -14.14
C ALA A 23 -12.79 0.41 -12.71
N LEU A 24 -12.66 1.28 -11.71
CA LEU A 24 -12.53 0.91 -10.30
C LEU A 24 -13.77 1.22 -9.45
N GLU A 25 -14.64 2.11 -9.89
CA GLU A 25 -15.71 2.66 -9.02
C GLU A 25 -16.78 1.66 -8.60
N GLU A 26 -16.93 0.53 -9.30
CA GLU A 26 -17.92 -0.48 -8.90
C GLU A 26 -17.54 -1.16 -7.59
N GLU A 27 -16.26 -1.29 -7.30
CA GLU A 27 -15.77 -2.01 -6.12
C GLU A 27 -15.10 -1.13 -5.09
N PHE A 28 -14.65 0.05 -5.49
CA PHE A 28 -13.82 0.91 -4.63
C PHE A 28 -14.38 2.31 -4.55
N ASP A 29 -14.08 2.98 -3.45
CA ASP A 29 -14.29 4.42 -3.33
C ASP A 29 -13.08 5.10 -3.98
N VAL A 30 -13.31 5.79 -5.09
CA VAL A 30 -12.24 6.35 -5.90
C VAL A 30 -12.16 7.87 -5.71
N PHE A 31 -10.98 8.33 -5.32
CA PHE A 31 -10.63 9.74 -5.24
C PHE A 31 -9.67 10.04 -6.38
N THR A 32 -9.76 11.23 -6.94
CA THR A 32 -8.95 11.63 -8.10
C THR A 32 -8.20 12.92 -7.82
N ALA A 33 -6.98 13.01 -8.34
CA ALA A 33 -6.15 14.19 -8.25
C ALA A 33 -5.44 14.42 -9.59
N LEU A 34 -5.32 15.69 -9.98
CA LEU A 34 -4.69 16.07 -11.23
C LEU A 34 -3.23 16.51 -11.07
N ASP A 35 -2.78 16.66 -9.83
CA ASP A 35 -1.39 16.99 -9.52
C ASP A 35 -1.02 16.50 -8.14
N ALA A 36 0.25 16.65 -7.79
CA ALA A 36 0.77 16.17 -6.51
C ALA A 36 0.18 16.92 -5.31
N GLU A 37 -0.11 18.21 -5.46
CA GLU A 37 -0.68 19.00 -4.38
C GLU A 37 -2.10 18.54 -4.03
N GLN A 38 -2.93 18.32 -5.04
CA GLN A 38 -4.28 17.77 -4.83
C GLN A 38 -4.18 16.39 -4.18
N ALA A 39 -3.26 15.55 -4.64
CA ALA A 39 -3.04 14.23 -4.07
C ALA A 39 -2.68 14.32 -2.58
N ARG A 40 -1.78 15.20 -2.20
CA ARG A 40 -1.40 15.39 -0.80
C ARG A 40 -2.59 15.78 0.08
N ARG A 41 -3.43 16.69 -0.41
CA ARG A 41 -4.63 17.11 0.33
C ARG A 41 -5.57 15.95 0.59
N ILE A 42 -5.79 15.10 -0.44
CA ILE A 42 -6.65 13.93 -0.30
C ILE A 42 -6.02 12.93 0.69
N LEU A 43 -4.72 12.70 0.59
CA LEU A 43 -4.02 11.79 1.49
C LEU A 43 -4.08 12.25 2.95
N GLU A 44 -4.12 13.55 3.19
CA GLU A 44 -4.23 14.10 4.54
C GLU A 44 -5.67 14.02 5.10
N GLN A 45 -6.67 14.03 4.23
CA GLN A 45 -8.07 14.07 4.64
C GLN A 45 -8.77 12.72 4.63
N GLU A 46 -8.35 11.83 3.72
CA GLU A 46 -9.02 10.56 3.47
C GLU A 46 -8.11 9.39 3.82
N TRP A 47 -8.71 8.29 4.23
CA TRP A 47 -7.96 7.07 4.52
C TRP A 47 -7.79 6.23 3.26
N ILE A 48 -6.74 6.50 2.53
CA ILE A 48 -6.42 5.84 1.26
C ILE A 48 -5.65 4.54 1.53
N GLN A 49 -6.04 3.47 0.86
CA GLN A 49 -5.36 2.17 0.95
C GLN A 49 -4.41 1.93 -0.22
N VAL A 50 -4.76 2.40 -1.41
CA VAL A 50 -4.00 2.19 -2.64
C VAL A 50 -3.93 3.49 -3.42
N ILE A 51 -2.76 3.78 -3.98
CA ILE A 51 -2.58 4.93 -4.87
C ILE A 51 -2.07 4.45 -6.23
N PHE A 52 -2.76 4.90 -7.30
CA PHE A 52 -2.31 4.78 -8.68
C PHE A 52 -1.78 6.14 -9.11
N CYS A 53 -0.56 6.20 -9.58
CA CYS A 53 0.05 7.47 -9.98
C CYS A 53 0.73 7.34 -11.34
N ASP A 54 0.42 8.25 -12.25
CA ASP A 54 1.13 8.33 -13.53
C ASP A 54 2.56 8.82 -13.30
N GLN A 55 3.51 8.28 -14.07
CA GLN A 55 4.91 8.67 -13.94
C GLN A 55 5.17 10.05 -14.52
N ARG A 56 4.60 10.35 -15.68
CA ARG A 56 4.83 11.63 -16.35
C ARG A 56 3.81 12.66 -15.95
N MET A 57 4.22 13.52 -15.02
CA MET A 57 3.42 14.67 -14.62
C MET A 57 4.29 15.91 -14.65
N PRO A 58 3.73 17.09 -14.99
CA PRO A 58 4.47 18.34 -14.86
C PRO A 58 4.86 18.58 -13.39
N GLN A 59 5.99 19.21 -13.16
CA GLN A 59 6.48 19.62 -11.83
C GLN A 59 6.96 18.48 -10.94
N THR A 60 6.17 17.42 -10.75
CA THR A 60 6.53 16.31 -9.87
C THR A 60 6.29 14.99 -10.59
N SER A 61 7.32 14.15 -10.72
CA SER A 61 7.15 12.81 -11.30
C SER A 61 6.36 11.90 -10.37
N GLY A 62 5.77 10.85 -10.94
CA GLY A 62 5.06 9.84 -10.15
C GLY A 62 5.95 9.20 -9.09
N VAL A 63 7.19 8.84 -9.46
CA VAL A 63 8.15 8.26 -8.52
C VAL A 63 8.45 9.22 -7.38
N ALA A 64 8.63 10.51 -7.67
CA ALA A 64 8.90 11.50 -6.62
C ALA A 64 7.73 11.63 -5.64
N LEU A 65 6.50 11.67 -6.15
CA LEU A 65 5.32 11.69 -5.29
C LEU A 65 5.19 10.40 -4.48
N LEU A 66 5.39 9.25 -5.09
CA LEU A 66 5.26 7.97 -4.41
C LEU A 66 6.36 7.75 -3.37
N SER A 67 7.55 8.32 -3.57
CA SER A 67 8.60 8.33 -2.55
C SER A 67 8.16 9.13 -1.31
N GLU A 68 7.52 10.27 -1.51
CA GLU A 68 6.95 11.06 -0.42
C GLU A 68 5.83 10.28 0.29
N VAL A 69 4.97 9.60 -0.47
CA VAL A 69 3.91 8.77 0.10
C VAL A 69 4.50 7.67 0.98
N ARG A 70 5.57 7.04 0.54
CA ARG A 70 6.27 6.02 1.32
C ARG A 70 6.75 6.56 2.66
N GLU A 71 7.26 7.77 2.69
CA GLU A 71 7.75 8.38 3.94
C GLU A 71 6.63 8.77 4.88
N ARG A 72 5.56 9.37 4.36
CA ARG A 72 4.48 9.94 5.18
C ARG A 72 3.36 8.94 5.46
N TRP A 73 3.07 8.07 4.54
CA TRP A 73 1.98 7.07 4.62
C TRP A 73 2.49 5.71 4.15
N PRO A 74 3.40 5.07 4.89
CA PRO A 74 4.10 3.86 4.41
C PRO A 74 3.20 2.66 4.16
N ASP A 75 2.02 2.61 4.76
CA ASP A 75 1.11 1.48 4.62
C ASP A 75 0.35 1.48 3.30
N ILE A 76 0.25 2.63 2.63
CA ILE A 76 -0.46 2.75 1.36
C ILE A 76 0.29 1.98 0.28
N LEU A 77 -0.41 1.08 -0.43
CA LEU A 77 0.17 0.34 -1.55
C LEU A 77 0.31 1.29 -2.75
N ARG A 78 1.50 1.36 -3.30
CA ARG A 78 1.87 2.31 -4.34
C ARG A 78 2.00 1.62 -5.69
N ILE A 79 1.20 2.03 -6.65
CA ILE A 79 1.18 1.52 -8.02
C ILE A 79 1.52 2.65 -8.96
N ILE A 80 2.48 2.44 -9.85
CA ILE A 80 2.84 3.43 -10.85
C ILE A 80 2.33 3.01 -12.22
N VAL A 81 1.80 3.97 -12.96
CA VAL A 81 1.35 3.78 -14.35
C VAL A 81 2.34 4.50 -15.25
N THR A 82 2.88 3.79 -16.21
CA THR A 82 3.99 4.30 -17.03
C THR A 82 3.81 3.96 -18.50
N GLY A 83 4.43 4.76 -19.40
CA GLY A 83 4.44 4.49 -20.82
C GLY A 83 5.62 3.62 -21.25
N TYR A 84 5.56 3.12 -22.49
CA TYR A 84 6.62 2.28 -23.07
C TYR A 84 7.98 2.96 -23.21
N THR A 85 7.99 4.29 -23.23
CA THR A 85 9.20 5.07 -23.48
C THR A 85 9.97 5.44 -22.22
N GLU A 86 9.55 4.91 -21.07
CA GLU A 86 10.24 5.18 -19.82
C GLU A 86 11.59 4.46 -19.78
N PRO A 87 12.66 5.14 -19.38
CA PRO A 87 14.00 4.56 -19.41
C PRO A 87 14.21 3.49 -18.36
N VAL A 88 15.23 2.67 -18.61
CA VAL A 88 15.65 1.54 -17.76
C VAL A 88 15.98 1.98 -16.32
N ASP A 89 16.20 3.26 -16.09
CA ASP A 89 16.49 3.84 -14.77
C ASP A 89 15.35 3.71 -13.76
N MET A 90 14.18 3.29 -14.21
CA MET A 90 13.03 3.10 -13.31
C MET A 90 13.22 2.00 -12.26
N ILE A 91 14.12 1.05 -12.49
CA ILE A 91 14.34 -0.03 -11.51
C ILE A 91 14.83 0.54 -10.17
N GLY A 92 15.81 1.43 -10.20
CA GLY A 92 16.29 2.11 -9.00
C GLY A 92 15.21 2.97 -8.34
N ALA A 93 14.45 3.69 -9.17
CA ALA A 93 13.36 4.54 -8.70
C ALA A 93 12.24 3.70 -8.07
N ILE A 94 11.90 2.55 -8.65
CA ILE A 94 10.92 1.62 -8.11
C ILE A 94 11.34 1.16 -6.71
N ASN A 95 12.60 0.79 -6.53
CA ASN A 95 13.11 0.37 -5.23
C ASN A 95 13.08 1.51 -4.21
N GLU A 96 13.44 2.72 -4.63
CA GLU A 96 13.45 3.90 -3.76
C GLU A 96 12.06 4.31 -3.32
N ALA A 97 11.08 4.30 -4.23
CA ALA A 97 9.71 4.66 -3.94
C ALA A 97 8.90 3.53 -3.28
N GLY A 98 9.44 2.32 -3.22
CA GLY A 98 8.73 1.18 -2.69
C GLY A 98 7.48 0.84 -3.49
N ILE A 99 7.61 0.80 -4.81
CA ILE A 99 6.49 0.53 -5.71
C ILE A 99 6.06 -0.94 -5.56
N TYR A 100 4.77 -1.15 -5.28
CA TYR A 100 4.18 -2.48 -5.20
C TYR A 100 4.05 -3.13 -6.57
N GLN A 101 3.60 -2.36 -7.55
CA GLN A 101 3.41 -2.82 -8.92
C GLN A 101 3.53 -1.66 -9.89
N PHE A 102 4.05 -1.91 -11.08
CA PHE A 102 3.95 -0.94 -12.17
C PHE A 102 3.08 -1.51 -13.30
N ILE A 103 2.32 -0.62 -13.95
CA ILE A 103 1.42 -0.97 -15.03
C ILE A 103 1.84 -0.15 -16.24
N THR A 104 2.07 -0.83 -17.38
CA THR A 104 2.47 -0.16 -18.61
C THR A 104 1.26 0.20 -19.45
N LYS A 105 1.29 1.40 -20.06
CA LYS A 105 0.30 1.82 -21.04
C LYS A 105 0.63 1.19 -22.40
N PRO A 106 -0.37 0.77 -23.20
CA PRO A 106 -1.80 0.77 -22.89
C PRO A 106 -2.17 -0.36 -21.95
N TRP A 107 -3.08 -0.07 -21.03
CA TRP A 107 -3.57 -1.05 -20.07
C TRP A 107 -5.01 -1.45 -20.40
N HIS A 108 -5.39 -2.65 -19.96
CA HIS A 108 -6.76 -3.12 -20.03
C HIS A 108 -7.47 -2.83 -18.70
N PRO A 109 -8.77 -2.46 -18.69
CA PRO A 109 -9.51 -2.21 -17.44
C PRO A 109 -9.43 -3.35 -16.44
N ASP A 110 -9.46 -4.60 -16.89
CA ASP A 110 -9.35 -5.77 -16.02
C ASP A 110 -7.99 -5.84 -15.32
N GLN A 111 -6.94 -5.36 -15.98
CA GLN A 111 -5.59 -5.29 -15.39
C GLN A 111 -5.55 -4.31 -14.23
N LEU A 112 -6.18 -3.15 -14.39
CA LEU A 112 -6.28 -2.15 -13.33
C LEU A 112 -7.08 -2.68 -12.15
N LEU A 113 -8.20 -3.33 -12.43
CA LEU A 113 -9.08 -3.86 -11.40
C LEU A 113 -8.40 -4.98 -10.62
N LEU A 114 -7.69 -5.88 -11.29
CA LEU A 114 -6.94 -6.95 -10.63
C LEU A 114 -5.83 -6.38 -9.75
N ALA A 115 -5.09 -5.39 -10.25
CA ALA A 115 -4.04 -4.74 -9.48
C ALA A 115 -4.61 -4.06 -8.22
N ALA A 116 -5.75 -3.39 -8.36
CA ALA A 116 -6.43 -2.74 -7.24
C ALA A 116 -6.90 -3.76 -6.20
N ARG A 117 -7.50 -4.86 -6.64
CA ARG A 117 -7.96 -5.93 -5.73
C ARG A 117 -6.80 -6.54 -4.95
N ASN A 118 -5.72 -6.87 -5.65
CA ASN A 118 -4.54 -7.47 -5.01
C ASN A 118 -3.90 -6.50 -4.01
N ALA A 119 -3.78 -5.24 -4.37
CA ALA A 119 -3.20 -4.23 -3.48
C ALA A 119 -4.08 -4.00 -2.25
N ALA A 120 -5.39 -3.86 -2.42
CA ALA A 120 -6.31 -3.68 -1.30
C ALA A 120 -6.29 -4.89 -0.36
N HIS A 121 -6.22 -6.09 -0.93
CA HIS A 121 -6.12 -7.32 -0.13
C HIS A 121 -4.82 -7.35 0.67
N LEU A 122 -3.69 -7.00 0.05
CA LEU A 122 -2.40 -6.93 0.73
C LEU A 122 -2.41 -5.88 1.84
N PHE A 123 -3.02 -4.72 1.59
CA PHE A 123 -3.17 -3.68 2.61
C PHE A 123 -3.89 -4.26 3.84
N GLN A 124 -4.99 -4.96 3.64
CA GLN A 124 -5.76 -5.55 4.74
C GLN A 124 -4.96 -6.63 5.48
N LEU A 125 -4.26 -7.49 4.75
CA LEU A 125 -3.42 -8.52 5.36
C LEU A 125 -2.31 -7.92 6.23
N GLN A 126 -1.67 -6.86 5.76
CA GLN A 126 -0.63 -6.19 6.53
C GLN A 126 -1.19 -5.56 7.81
N ARG A 127 -2.35 -4.95 7.74
CA ARG A 127 -3.01 -4.38 8.91
C ARG A 127 -3.40 -5.45 9.91
N ASP A 128 -3.95 -6.58 9.45
CA ASP A 128 -4.31 -7.70 10.32
C ASP A 128 -3.06 -8.28 10.99
N HIS A 129 -1.97 -8.39 10.26
CA HIS A 129 -0.69 -8.85 10.78
C HIS A 129 -0.15 -7.92 11.86
N GLU A 130 -0.17 -6.61 11.62
CA GLU A 130 0.26 -5.62 12.61
C GLU A 130 -0.60 -5.68 13.88
N ARG A 131 -1.91 -5.83 13.73
CA ARG A 131 -2.82 -5.96 14.86
C ARG A 131 -2.49 -7.21 15.68
N LEU A 132 -2.28 -8.34 15.02
CA LEU A 132 -1.91 -9.59 15.70
C LEU A 132 -0.57 -9.45 16.41
N ASN A 133 0.40 -8.82 15.79
CA ASN A 133 1.70 -8.56 16.42
C ASN A 133 1.56 -7.69 17.66
N LEU A 134 0.72 -6.66 17.61
CA LEU A 134 0.47 -5.80 18.76
C LEU A 134 -0.20 -6.58 19.89
N GLU A 135 -1.22 -7.39 19.58
CA GLU A 135 -1.89 -8.25 20.57
C GLU A 135 -0.90 -9.23 21.21
N MET A 136 -0.01 -9.82 20.43
CA MET A 136 1.04 -10.70 20.93
C MET A 136 2.01 -9.95 21.85
N LYS A 137 2.41 -8.75 21.51
CA LYS A 137 3.27 -7.92 22.37
C LYS A 137 2.60 -7.56 23.67
N LEU A 138 1.30 -7.26 23.65
CA LEU A 138 0.54 -6.93 24.86
C LEU A 138 0.36 -8.14 25.76
N SER A 139 0.32 -9.36 25.20
CA SER A 139 0.20 -10.60 25.96
C SER A 139 1.55 -11.23 26.31
N LEU A 140 2.66 -10.68 25.83
CA LEU A 140 4.00 -11.25 26.00
C LEU A 140 4.41 -11.46 27.46
N PRO A 141 4.18 -10.52 28.39
CA PRO A 141 4.54 -10.74 29.79
C PRO A 141 3.87 -11.98 30.39
N ALA A 142 2.58 -12.23 30.08
CA ALA A 142 1.88 -13.42 30.53
C ALA A 142 2.42 -14.69 29.87
N ALA A 143 2.75 -14.63 28.57
CA ALA A 143 3.33 -15.76 27.86
C ALA A 143 4.72 -16.10 28.40
N GLU A 144 5.55 -15.09 28.66
CA GLU A 144 6.88 -15.29 29.25
C GLU A 144 6.80 -15.86 30.64
N ALA A 145 5.86 -15.42 31.46
CA ALA A 145 5.64 -15.97 32.80
C ALA A 145 5.25 -17.45 32.73
N ARG A 146 4.38 -17.81 31.76
CA ARG A 146 4.01 -19.22 31.56
C ARG A 146 5.20 -20.07 31.09
N LEU A 147 5.99 -19.60 30.19
CA LEU A 147 7.19 -20.30 29.72
C LEU A 147 8.21 -20.45 30.84
N ALA A 148 8.43 -19.43 31.63
CA ALA A 148 9.33 -19.50 32.79
C ALA A 148 8.85 -20.58 33.80
N THR A 149 7.55 -20.64 34.06
CA THR A 149 6.97 -21.67 34.92
C THR A 149 7.17 -23.06 34.33
N GLN A 150 6.95 -23.25 33.06
CA GLN A 150 7.15 -24.54 32.39
C GLN A 150 8.61 -24.97 32.42
N ARG A 151 9.53 -24.05 32.16
CA ARG A 151 10.97 -24.32 32.22
C ARG A 151 11.42 -24.73 33.61
N ALA A 152 10.86 -24.08 34.66
CA ALA A 152 11.15 -24.42 36.02
C ALA A 152 10.66 -25.82 36.37
N ARG A 153 9.45 -26.22 35.90
CA ARG A 153 8.90 -27.56 36.08
C ARG A 153 9.76 -28.62 35.40
N VAL A 154 10.20 -28.36 34.19
CA VAL A 154 11.06 -29.27 33.43
C VAL A 154 12.38 -29.44 34.16
N ALA A 155 12.99 -28.38 34.65
CA ALA A 155 14.24 -28.42 35.42
C ALA A 155 14.13 -29.21 36.70
N GLN A 156 12.95 -29.14 37.37
CA GLN A 156 12.70 -29.94 38.58
C GLN A 156 12.54 -31.43 38.30
N ASN A 157 11.95 -31.78 37.14
CA ASN A 157 11.72 -33.17 36.75
C ASN A 157 12.95 -33.86 36.19
N PHE A 158 13.88 -33.09 35.64
CA PHE A 158 15.14 -33.62 35.07
C PHE A 158 16.29 -33.03 35.87
N HIS A 159 16.65 -33.71 36.96
CA HIS A 159 17.84 -33.33 37.72
C HIS A 159 19.06 -33.77 36.95
N PHE A 160 19.68 -32.83 36.31
CA PHE A 160 21.02 -32.99 35.76
C PHE A 160 21.98 -32.38 36.80
N ASP A 161 22.67 -33.23 37.51
CA ASP A 161 23.76 -32.80 38.35
C ASP A 161 24.95 -32.32 37.49
#